data_e5ebfa5d0acf8356f1ed6b4a20a05e13
#
_entry.id   e5ebfa5d0acf8356f1ed6b4a20a05e13
#
_cell.length_a   1.000
_cell.length_b   1.000
_cell.length_c   1.000
_cell.angle_alpha   90.00
_cell.angle_beta   90.00
_cell.angle_gamma   90.00
#
_symmetry.space_group_name_H-M   'P 1'
#
loop_
_entity.id
_entity.type
_entity.pdbx_description
1 polymer ?
#
loop_
_entity_poly.entity_id
_entity_poly.type
_entity_poly.pdbx_seq_one_letter_code
_entity_poly.pdbx_strand_id
1 'polypeptide(L)'
;MLDVADNSGVKSAMCIRVKRGTSSQGNFTRSMASVGDIIWVAIKKSLPTCQLDDKKVHKCVVIRTKTPIRRPDGSYVRFDSNAAVMIDGDGNPIGTRIFGAVARELREKNYMKIISLAGEVV
;
A
#
# COMPACT_ATOMS: atom_id res chain seq x y z
N MET A 1 -0.32 10.91 5.81
CA MET A 1 0.26 10.91 4.44
C MET A 1 1.12 9.68 4.23
N LEU A 2 1.12 9.18 3.03
CA LEU A 2 1.88 8.00 2.64
C LEU A 2 2.85 8.36 1.53
N ASP A 3 4.03 7.75 1.55
CA ASP A 3 4.91 7.78 0.41
C ASP A 3 4.48 6.71 -0.59
N VAL A 4 4.56 7.01 -1.88
CA VAL A 4 4.30 6.03 -2.92
C VAL A 4 5.65 5.53 -3.42
N ALA A 5 5.86 4.23 -3.28
CA ALA A 5 7.18 3.63 -3.45
C ALA A 5 7.39 3.01 -4.83
N ASP A 6 6.56 3.35 -5.80
CA ASP A 6 6.70 2.82 -7.15
C ASP A 6 7.03 3.90 -8.16
N ASN A 7 7.21 3.50 -9.42
CA ASN A 7 7.55 4.41 -10.50
C ASN A 7 6.33 4.85 -11.32
N SER A 8 5.14 4.83 -10.72
CA SER A 8 3.91 5.28 -11.39
C SER A 8 3.86 6.80 -11.62
N GLY A 9 4.74 7.54 -10.97
CA GLY A 9 4.77 9.00 -11.04
C GLY A 9 4.16 9.70 -9.84
N VAL A 10 3.46 9.00 -8.98
CA VAL A 10 2.92 9.56 -7.75
C VAL A 10 4.00 9.54 -6.68
N LYS A 11 4.22 10.66 -6.00
CA LYS A 11 5.22 10.75 -4.93
C LYS A 11 4.62 10.57 -3.56
N SER A 12 3.49 11.22 -3.29
CA SER A 12 2.82 11.08 -2.00
C SER A 12 1.32 11.10 -2.18
N ALA A 13 0.64 10.45 -1.28
CA ALA A 13 -0.80 10.33 -1.29
C ALA A 13 -1.35 10.37 0.12
N MET A 14 -2.62 10.74 0.25
CA MET A 14 -3.31 10.77 1.52
C MET A 14 -4.34 9.65 1.56
N CYS A 15 -4.29 8.84 2.61
CA CYS A 15 -5.28 7.79 2.81
C CYS A 15 -6.62 8.43 3.17
N ILE A 16 -7.62 8.17 2.36
CA ILE A 16 -8.97 8.69 2.59
C ILE A 16 -9.81 7.63 3.28
N ARG A 17 -9.71 6.38 2.82
CA ARG A 17 -10.59 5.33 3.26
C ARG A 17 -9.90 3.98 3.15
N VAL A 18 -10.13 3.13 4.13
CA VAL A 18 -9.64 1.76 4.11
C VAL A 18 -10.75 0.89 3.51
N LYS A 19 -10.40 0.13 2.46
CA LYS A 19 -11.32 -0.82 1.88
C LYS A 19 -11.37 -2.04 2.77
N ARG A 20 -12.52 -2.26 3.37
CA ARG A 20 -12.76 -3.47 4.15
C ARG A 20 -13.69 -4.37 3.40
N GLY A 21 -13.46 -5.67 3.54
CA GLY A 21 -14.39 -6.64 3.02
C GLY A 21 -15.74 -6.56 3.72
N THR A 22 -16.67 -7.36 3.23
CA THR A 22 -18.05 -7.38 3.70
C THR A 22 -18.20 -7.87 5.12
N SER A 23 -17.13 -8.23 5.77
CA SER A 23 -17.13 -8.72 7.13
C SER A 23 -17.19 -7.60 8.16
N SER A 24 -17.58 -6.42 7.81
CA SER A 24 -17.84 -5.40 8.78
C SER A 24 -19.05 -5.83 9.62
N GLN A 25 -18.80 -6.79 10.46
CA GLN A 25 -19.82 -7.25 11.36
C GLN A 25 -19.92 -6.30 12.50
N GLY A 26 -20.91 -5.53 12.45
CA GLY A 26 -21.21 -4.67 13.53
C GLY A 26 -20.39 -3.41 13.50
N ASN A 27 -20.23 -2.88 14.61
CA ASN A 27 -20.04 -1.46 14.81
C ASN A 27 -18.58 -1.01 14.80
N PHE A 28 -17.65 -1.93 14.58
CA PHE A 28 -16.23 -1.57 14.58
C PHE A 28 -15.63 -1.63 13.20
N THR A 29 -15.68 -0.54 12.50
CA THR A 29 -14.80 -0.32 11.38
C THR A 29 -13.52 0.29 11.91
N ARG A 30 -12.45 -0.48 11.94
CA ARG A 30 -11.15 0.12 12.18
C ARG A 30 -10.84 1.07 11.05
N SER A 31 -10.53 2.29 11.39
CA SER A 31 -10.12 3.30 10.42
C SER A 31 -8.63 3.20 10.07
N MET A 32 -7.95 2.16 10.53
CA MET A 32 -6.51 1.97 10.33
C MET A 32 -6.25 0.83 9.36
N ALA A 33 -5.32 1.05 8.46
CA ALA A 33 -4.85 0.04 7.52
C ALA A 33 -3.52 -0.52 7.97
N SER A 34 -3.29 -1.80 7.70
CA SER A 34 -2.02 -2.47 7.91
C SER A 34 -1.46 -2.93 6.57
N VAL A 35 -0.30 -3.57 6.59
CA VAL A 35 0.34 -4.08 5.37
C VAL A 35 -0.59 -5.06 4.66
N GLY A 36 -0.71 -4.89 3.36
CA GLY A 36 -1.56 -5.72 2.52
C GLY A 36 -3.00 -5.28 2.45
N ASP A 37 -3.38 -4.22 3.17
CA ASP A 37 -4.72 -3.67 3.06
C ASP A 37 -4.83 -2.76 1.85
N ILE A 38 -5.98 -2.80 1.20
CA ILE A 38 -6.29 -1.90 0.10
C ILE A 38 -6.90 -0.64 0.67
N ILE A 39 -6.38 0.50 0.25
CA ILE A 39 -6.88 1.80 0.69
C ILE A 39 -7.20 2.68 -0.50
N TRP A 40 -8.10 3.60 -0.30
CA TRP A 40 -8.38 4.67 -1.26
C TRP A 40 -7.56 5.88 -0.89
N VAL A 41 -6.90 6.48 -1.87
CA VAL A 41 -6.00 7.61 -1.64
C VAL A 41 -6.29 8.76 -2.59
N ALA A 42 -6.00 9.97 -2.12
CA ALA A 42 -5.93 11.15 -2.96
C ALA A 42 -4.46 11.49 -3.21
N ILE A 43 -4.13 11.75 -4.47
CA ILE A 43 -2.76 12.11 -4.84
C ILE A 43 -2.47 13.53 -4.36
N LYS A 44 -1.40 13.69 -3.60
CA LYS A 44 -0.97 15.00 -3.08
C LYS A 44 0.22 15.57 -3.83
N LYS A 45 1.17 14.72 -4.19
CA LYS A 45 2.33 15.11 -5.00
C LYS A 45 2.57 14.08 -6.08
N SER A 46 2.80 14.55 -7.30
CA SER A 46 3.08 13.69 -8.42
C SER A 46 4.09 14.36 -9.36
N LEU A 47 4.73 13.55 -10.18
CA LEU A 47 5.59 14.07 -11.24
C LEU A 47 4.73 14.65 -12.36
N PRO A 48 5.24 15.66 -13.11
CA PRO A 48 4.50 16.19 -14.26
C PRO A 48 4.18 15.15 -15.33
N THR A 49 4.97 14.08 -15.40
CA THR A 49 4.78 13.00 -16.36
C THR A 49 3.83 11.91 -15.87
N CYS A 50 3.27 12.08 -14.68
CA CYS A 50 2.35 11.11 -14.12
C CYS A 50 1.08 11.03 -14.96
N GLN A 51 0.71 9.81 -15.34
CA GLN A 51 -0.48 9.58 -16.16
C GLN A 51 -1.76 9.44 -15.35
N LEU A 52 -1.63 9.34 -14.03
CA LEU A 52 -2.78 9.21 -13.15
C LEU A 52 -3.39 10.59 -12.88
N ASP A 53 -4.71 10.65 -12.90
CA ASP A 53 -5.43 11.89 -12.66
C ASP A 53 -5.39 12.21 -11.16
N ASP A 54 -4.75 13.33 -10.80
CA ASP A 54 -4.61 13.75 -9.41
C ASP A 54 -5.93 14.26 -8.80
N LYS A 55 -6.94 14.45 -9.61
CA LYS A 55 -8.27 14.86 -9.14
C LYS A 55 -9.16 13.69 -8.74
N LYS A 56 -8.74 12.47 -9.05
CA LYS A 56 -9.52 11.28 -8.77
C LYS A 56 -8.93 10.51 -7.59
N VAL A 57 -9.77 9.68 -7.01
CA VAL A 57 -9.37 8.77 -5.94
C VAL A 57 -8.84 7.48 -6.56
N HIS A 58 -7.74 6.99 -6.04
CA HIS A 58 -7.09 5.79 -6.55
C HIS A 58 -6.94 4.74 -5.45
N LYS A 59 -6.76 3.49 -5.85
CA LYS A 59 -6.50 2.39 -4.93
C LYS A 59 -5.01 2.17 -4.77
N CYS A 60 -4.61 1.86 -3.54
CA CYS A 60 -3.24 1.48 -3.21
C CYS A 60 -3.24 0.26 -2.30
N VAL A 61 -2.14 -0.46 -2.30
CA VAL A 61 -1.84 -1.51 -1.33
C VAL A 61 -0.73 -1.00 -0.41
N VAL A 62 -0.94 -1.10 0.88
CA VAL A 62 0.06 -0.69 1.87
C VAL A 62 1.16 -1.74 1.91
N ILE A 63 2.41 -1.32 1.73
CA ILE A 63 3.57 -2.22 1.71
C ILE A 63 4.49 -2.05 2.91
N ARG A 64 4.48 -0.89 3.56
CA ARG A 64 5.29 -0.60 4.73
C ARG A 64 4.50 0.24 5.71
N THR A 65 4.69 -0.01 6.99
CA THR A 65 4.06 0.79 8.05
C THR A 65 5.05 1.11 9.16
N LYS A 66 4.87 2.24 9.81
CA LYS A 66 5.60 2.59 11.03
C LYS A 66 5.11 1.79 12.22
N THR A 67 3.85 1.39 12.21
CA THR A 67 3.27 0.58 13.28
C THR A 67 3.85 -0.82 13.22
N PRO A 68 4.36 -1.36 14.34
CA PRO A 68 4.91 -2.71 14.34
C PRO A 68 3.86 -3.76 13.95
N ILE A 69 4.30 -4.71 13.14
CA ILE A 69 3.47 -5.86 12.72
C ILE A 69 3.98 -7.07 13.49
N ARG A 70 3.08 -7.70 14.24
CA ARG A 70 3.43 -8.92 14.97
C ARG A 70 3.37 -10.11 14.02
N ARG A 71 4.41 -10.93 14.05
CA ARG A 71 4.47 -12.16 13.28
C ARG A 71 4.16 -13.38 14.15
N PRO A 72 3.74 -14.51 13.54
CA PRO A 72 3.42 -15.71 14.30
C PRO A 72 4.55 -16.26 15.16
N ASP A 73 5.80 -15.99 14.77
CA ASP A 73 6.97 -16.43 15.54
C ASP A 73 7.29 -15.54 16.75
N GLY A 74 6.47 -14.52 16.99
CA GLY A 74 6.66 -13.58 18.10
C GLY A 74 7.54 -12.39 17.79
N SER A 75 8.11 -12.32 16.59
CA SER A 75 8.91 -11.15 16.19
C SER A 75 8.00 -10.02 15.67
N TYR A 76 8.59 -8.83 15.55
CA TYR A 76 7.91 -7.65 15.03
C TYR A 76 8.69 -7.07 13.87
N VAL A 77 7.97 -6.53 12.91
CA VAL A 77 8.53 -5.79 11.79
C VAL A 77 8.00 -4.38 11.81
N ARG A 78 8.89 -3.41 11.70
CA ARG A 78 8.56 -2.00 11.70
C ARG A 78 9.43 -1.28 10.68
N PHE A 79 8.82 -0.36 9.95
CA PHE A 79 9.54 0.47 8.98
C PHE A 79 9.61 1.91 9.46
N ASP A 80 10.51 2.68 8.84
CA ASP A 80 10.70 4.09 9.20
C ASP A 80 9.60 4.98 8.66
N SER A 81 8.87 4.55 7.65
CA SER A 81 7.81 5.33 7.04
C SER A 81 6.67 4.44 6.58
N ASN A 82 5.53 5.06 6.38
CA ASN A 82 4.39 4.40 5.74
C ASN A 82 4.51 4.55 4.23
N ALA A 83 4.36 3.47 3.50
CA ALA A 83 4.44 3.49 2.05
C ALA A 83 3.40 2.57 1.43
N ALA A 84 2.99 2.94 0.23
CA ALA A 84 1.99 2.20 -0.52
C ALA A 84 2.40 2.12 -1.99
N VAL A 85 1.76 1.22 -2.72
CA VAL A 85 1.95 1.03 -4.15
C VAL A 85 0.62 1.22 -4.85
N MET A 86 0.62 1.98 -5.95
CA MET A 86 -0.59 2.18 -6.72
C MET A 86 -0.98 0.90 -7.45
N ILE A 87 -2.26 0.57 -7.40
CA ILE A 87 -2.81 -0.59 -8.10
C ILE A 87 -3.98 -0.17 -8.99
N ASP A 88 -4.25 -1.00 -9.99
CA ASP A 88 -5.42 -0.79 -10.86
C ASP A 88 -6.66 -1.48 -10.27
N GLY A 89 -7.76 -1.46 -11.03
CA GLY A 89 -9.01 -2.08 -10.60
C GLY A 89 -8.94 -3.59 -10.40
N ASP A 90 -7.98 -4.24 -11.04
CA ASP A 90 -7.80 -5.70 -10.95
C ASP A 90 -6.81 -6.10 -9.85
N GLY A 91 -6.26 -5.13 -9.13
CA GLY A 91 -5.30 -5.40 -8.07
C GLY A 91 -3.87 -5.55 -8.53
N ASN A 92 -3.58 -5.25 -9.78
CA ASN A 92 -2.22 -5.31 -10.33
C ASN A 92 -1.49 -3.99 -10.12
N PRO A 93 -0.16 -4.01 -9.84
CA PRO A 93 0.57 -2.76 -9.71
C PRO A 93 0.60 -1.99 -11.03
N ILE A 94 0.41 -0.68 -10.94
CA ILE A 94 0.46 0.20 -12.11
C ILE A 94 1.90 0.42 -12.53
N GLY A 95 2.80 0.60 -11.55
CA GLY A 95 4.21 0.77 -11.82
C GLY A 95 4.90 -0.53 -12.18
N THR A 96 6.09 -0.41 -12.77
CA THR A 96 6.90 -1.57 -13.15
C THR A 96 8.03 -1.86 -12.16
N ARG A 97 8.22 -0.99 -11.18
CA ARG A 97 9.29 -1.12 -10.20
C ARG A 97 8.86 -0.57 -8.85
N ILE A 98 9.27 -1.25 -7.79
CA ILE A 98 9.00 -0.84 -6.42
C ILE A 98 10.34 -0.54 -5.74
N PHE A 99 10.42 0.61 -5.08
CA PHE A 99 11.63 1.06 -4.41
C PHE A 99 11.59 0.65 -2.93
N GLY A 100 12.71 0.15 -2.44
CA GLY A 100 12.85 -0.24 -1.06
C GLY A 100 12.30 -1.62 -0.75
N ALA A 101 12.18 -1.91 0.54
CA ALA A 101 11.74 -3.20 1.02
C ALA A 101 10.22 -3.27 1.16
N VAL A 102 9.67 -4.45 1.01
CA VAL A 102 8.26 -4.73 1.28
C VAL A 102 8.16 -5.78 2.38
N ALA A 103 7.06 -5.76 3.11
CA ALA A 103 6.83 -6.74 4.16
C ALA A 103 6.40 -8.08 3.57
N ARG A 104 6.83 -9.16 4.20
CA ARG A 104 6.55 -10.52 3.75
C ARG A 104 5.05 -10.86 3.80
N GLU A 105 4.29 -10.16 4.62
CA GLU A 105 2.86 -10.37 4.78
C GLU A 105 2.08 -10.21 3.48
N LEU A 106 2.64 -9.50 2.49
CA LEU A 106 2.02 -9.38 1.18
C LEU A 106 1.89 -10.72 0.46
N ARG A 107 2.80 -11.65 0.72
CA ARG A 107 2.74 -12.99 0.13
C ARG A 107 1.51 -13.75 0.62
N GLU A 108 1.18 -13.61 1.89
CA GLU A 108 0.03 -14.27 2.48
C GLU A 108 -1.29 -13.75 1.92
N LYS A 109 -1.28 -12.52 1.43
CA LYS A 109 -2.45 -11.88 0.83
C LYS A 109 -2.47 -11.95 -0.70
N ASN A 110 -1.61 -12.78 -1.28
CA ASN A 110 -1.56 -13.06 -2.71
C ASN A 110 -1.12 -11.89 -3.60
N TYR A 111 -0.32 -10.98 -3.06
CA TYR A 111 0.25 -9.89 -3.85
C TYR A 111 1.62 -10.27 -4.43
N MET A 112 1.66 -11.37 -5.14
CA MET A 112 2.91 -11.89 -5.68
C MET A 112 3.55 -10.98 -6.73
N LYS A 113 2.75 -10.29 -7.51
CA LYS A 113 3.29 -9.34 -8.49
C LYS A 113 4.01 -8.18 -7.82
N ILE A 114 3.48 -7.69 -6.72
CA ILE A 114 4.14 -6.63 -5.95
C ILE A 114 5.46 -7.14 -5.37
N ILE A 115 5.46 -8.34 -4.82
CA ILE A 115 6.67 -8.94 -4.25
C ILE A 115 7.73 -9.13 -5.34
N SER A 116 7.33 -9.57 -6.53
CA SER A 116 8.28 -9.80 -7.63
C SER A 116 8.93 -8.51 -8.14
N LEU A 117 8.25 -7.38 -8.00
CA LEU A 117 8.78 -6.08 -8.41
C LEU A 117 9.64 -5.42 -7.33
N ALA A 118 9.55 -5.87 -6.10
CA ALA A 118 10.27 -5.28 -4.98
C ALA A 118 11.74 -5.71 -5.00
N GLY A 119 12.60 -4.82 -4.55
CA GLY A 119 14.02 -5.12 -4.47
C GLY A 119 14.39 -5.99 -3.27
N GLU A 120 13.57 -5.98 -2.22
CA GLU A 120 13.84 -6.72 -1.00
C GLU A 120 12.53 -7.04 -0.28
N VAL A 121 12.47 -8.24 0.30
CA VAL A 121 11.32 -8.68 1.10
C VAL A 121 11.81 -9.01 2.51
N VAL A 122 11.23 -8.39 3.51
CA VAL A 122 11.63 -8.58 4.91
C VAL A 122 10.51 -9.14 5.79
#